data_e06dacad5322d587eecc37f3ee32cecb
#
_entry.id   e06dacad5322d587eecc37f3ee32cecb
#
_cell.length_a   1.000
_cell.length_b   1.000
_cell.length_c   1.000
_cell.angle_alpha   90.00
_cell.angle_beta   90.00
_cell.angle_gamma   90.00
#
_symmetry.space_group_name_H-M   'P 1'
#
loop_
_entity.id
_entity.type
_entity.pdbx_description
1 polymer ?
#
loop_
_entity_poly.entity_id
_entity_poly.type
_entity_poly.pdbx_seq_one_letter_code
_entity_poly.pdbx_strand_id
1 'polypeptide(L)'
;MTDYKKPDHWQQKARKEGYPARSVYKLKEIDEKFSLIKPQGKQSNFRALDIGAAPGSWSLYALRKMAGNGFLAAADLSPLSREFDNYDKNRRLFDGCNFFFIQGDITAAPVRETILSKGPYNLIISDVAPSTTGSHMIDSARSLELAETVIEYAQAALAPSGNLVVKIFQGGGTDLLLKRMKTLFKTAKSFKPEACRGESVETYFVGIGFKL
;
A
#
# COMPACT_ATOMS: atom_id res chain seq x y z
N MET A 1 30.35 5.50 2.41
CA MET A 1 29.68 4.56 1.48
C MET A 1 29.01 3.49 2.32
N THR A 2 27.71 3.53 2.43
CA THR A 2 26.93 2.51 3.14
C THR A 2 26.93 1.23 2.30
N ASP A 3 27.44 0.14 2.90
CA ASP A 3 27.53 -1.17 2.24
C ASP A 3 26.09 -1.74 2.04
N TYR A 4 25.52 -1.53 0.88
CA TYR A 4 24.16 -1.97 0.49
C TYR A 4 24.01 -3.51 0.44
N LYS A 5 25.07 -4.28 0.69
CA LYS A 5 25.10 -5.75 0.55
C LYS A 5 24.71 -6.51 1.83
N LYS A 6 24.67 -5.88 3.00
CA LYS A 6 24.24 -6.56 4.22
C LYS A 6 22.77 -6.25 4.52
N PRO A 7 21.91 -7.27 4.72
CA PRO A 7 20.52 -7.04 5.14
C PRO A 7 20.53 -6.24 6.45
N ASP A 8 19.84 -5.10 6.46
CA ASP A 8 19.69 -4.32 7.67
C ASP A 8 18.84 -5.06 8.72
N HIS A 9 18.86 -4.59 9.97
CA HIS A 9 18.09 -5.18 11.07
C HIS A 9 16.62 -5.40 10.73
N TRP A 10 15.97 -4.43 10.06
CA TRP A 10 14.57 -4.50 9.66
C TRP A 10 14.31 -5.59 8.61
N GLN A 11 15.25 -5.78 7.67
CA GLN A 11 15.13 -6.84 6.67
C GLN A 11 15.24 -8.23 7.30
N GLN A 12 16.20 -8.42 8.23
CA GLN A 12 16.35 -9.68 8.96
C GLN A 12 15.11 -9.98 9.83
N LYS A 13 14.60 -8.96 10.52
CA LYS A 13 13.39 -9.07 11.32
C LYS A 13 12.17 -9.43 10.46
N ALA A 14 12.00 -8.79 9.28
CA ALA A 14 10.92 -9.10 8.36
C ALA A 14 10.94 -10.56 7.94
N ARG A 15 12.10 -11.10 7.54
CA ARG A 15 12.23 -12.52 7.16
C ARG A 15 11.90 -13.46 8.31
N LYS A 16 12.35 -13.16 9.53
CA LYS A 16 12.00 -13.96 10.73
C LYS A 16 10.50 -13.96 11.02
N GLU A 17 9.82 -12.83 10.76
CA GLU A 17 8.37 -12.71 10.93
C GLU A 17 7.58 -13.21 9.70
N GLY A 18 8.28 -13.75 8.67
CA GLY A 18 7.65 -14.32 7.47
C GLY A 18 7.16 -13.27 6.48
N TYR A 19 7.92 -12.21 6.27
CA TYR A 19 7.65 -11.19 5.25
C TYR A 19 8.83 -11.04 4.28
N PRO A 20 8.57 -10.88 2.96
CA PRO A 20 9.63 -10.78 1.97
C PRO A 20 10.44 -9.48 2.04
N ALA A 21 9.85 -8.40 2.56
CA ALA A 21 10.53 -7.10 2.63
C ALA A 21 10.22 -6.33 3.91
N ARG A 22 11.19 -5.49 4.33
CA ARG A 22 11.09 -4.63 5.52
C ARG A 22 9.98 -3.57 5.44
N SER A 23 9.48 -3.28 4.23
CA SER A 23 8.39 -2.32 4.03
C SER A 23 7.13 -2.66 4.84
N VAL A 24 6.96 -3.91 5.27
CA VAL A 24 5.86 -4.33 6.14
C VAL A 24 5.75 -3.47 7.41
N TYR A 25 6.87 -3.08 8.00
CA TYR A 25 6.85 -2.29 9.23
C TYR A 25 6.32 -0.89 9.04
N LYS A 26 6.46 -0.32 7.84
CA LYS A 26 5.87 0.97 7.50
C LYS A 26 4.33 0.90 7.56
N LEU A 27 3.73 -0.13 6.94
CA LEU A 27 2.28 -0.34 7.02
C LEU A 27 1.84 -0.70 8.45
N LYS A 28 2.64 -1.49 9.16
CA LYS A 28 2.37 -1.88 10.56
C LYS A 28 2.22 -0.64 11.46
N GLU A 29 3.20 0.27 11.42
CA GLU A 29 3.17 1.52 12.18
C GLU A 29 2.03 2.45 11.77
N ILE A 30 1.75 2.57 10.46
CA ILE A 30 0.62 3.35 9.94
C ILE A 30 -0.70 2.77 10.45
N ASP A 31 -0.86 1.45 10.35
CA ASP A 31 -2.09 0.77 10.78
C ASP A 31 -2.28 0.79 12.30
N GLU A 32 -1.22 0.64 13.08
CA GLU A 32 -1.26 0.80 14.55
C GLU A 32 -1.70 2.20 14.94
N LYS A 33 -1.18 3.23 14.26
CA LYS A 33 -1.52 4.63 14.55
C LYS A 33 -2.93 5.04 14.13
N PHE A 34 -3.38 4.59 12.96
CA PHE A 34 -4.63 5.05 12.35
C PHE A 34 -5.74 4.00 12.41
N SER A 35 -5.44 2.76 12.80
CA SER A 35 -6.37 1.63 12.90
C SER A 35 -7.16 1.40 11.60
N LEU A 36 -6.45 1.21 10.49
CA LEU A 36 -7.03 1.17 9.13
C LEU A 36 -7.67 -0.17 8.78
N ILE A 37 -7.02 -1.29 9.19
CA ILE A 37 -7.48 -2.63 8.87
C ILE A 37 -8.33 -3.15 10.03
N LYS A 38 -9.65 -3.06 9.86
CA LYS A 38 -10.64 -3.45 10.87
C LYS A 38 -11.69 -4.39 10.29
N PRO A 39 -11.35 -5.64 9.98
CA PRO A 39 -12.37 -6.60 9.59
C PRO A 39 -13.23 -6.90 10.83
N GLN A 40 -14.52 -6.59 10.76
CA GLN A 40 -15.46 -6.85 11.85
C GLN A 40 -16.27 -8.11 11.57
N GLY A 41 -16.21 -9.08 12.49
CA GLY A 41 -17.04 -10.30 12.47
C GLY A 41 -16.64 -11.34 11.42
N LYS A 42 -17.32 -12.49 11.45
CA LYS A 42 -17.03 -13.67 10.62
C LYS A 42 -17.40 -13.52 9.13
N GLN A 43 -18.15 -12.49 8.75
CA GLN A 43 -18.56 -12.18 7.36
C GLN A 43 -18.34 -10.70 7.09
N SER A 44 -17.10 -10.26 7.22
CA SER A 44 -16.76 -8.87 6.93
C SER A 44 -16.81 -8.59 5.44
N ASN A 45 -17.57 -7.59 5.04
CA ASN A 45 -17.54 -7.03 3.68
C ASN A 45 -16.35 -6.08 3.47
N PHE A 46 -15.35 -6.11 4.36
CA PHE A 46 -14.17 -5.26 4.25
C PHE A 46 -13.38 -5.61 2.99
N ARG A 47 -13.16 -4.61 2.15
CA ARG A 47 -12.41 -4.74 0.90
C ARG A 47 -11.24 -3.78 0.90
N ALA A 48 -10.05 -4.29 0.63
CA ALA A 48 -8.86 -3.49 0.51
C ALA A 48 -8.23 -3.62 -0.89
N LEU A 49 -7.46 -2.61 -1.28
CA LEU A 49 -6.66 -2.59 -2.49
C LEU A 49 -5.22 -2.23 -2.12
N ASP A 50 -4.25 -3.02 -2.59
CA ASP A 50 -2.81 -2.80 -2.45
C ASP A 50 -2.20 -2.47 -3.82
N ILE A 51 -1.79 -1.21 -4.02
CA ILE A 51 -1.19 -0.74 -5.27
C ILE A 51 0.34 -0.62 -5.09
N GLY A 52 1.11 -1.29 -5.96
CA GLY A 52 2.55 -1.45 -5.77
C GLY A 52 2.84 -2.57 -4.76
N ALA A 53 2.12 -3.69 -4.91
CA ALA A 53 2.08 -4.75 -3.92
C ALA A 53 3.38 -5.57 -3.82
N ALA A 54 4.16 -5.69 -4.91
CA ALA A 54 5.37 -6.53 -4.90
C ALA A 54 6.44 -6.02 -3.91
N PRO A 55 7.12 -6.93 -3.24
CA PRO A 55 7.08 -8.39 -3.32
C PRO A 55 5.96 -9.06 -2.49
N GLY A 56 4.97 -8.33 -1.94
CA GLY A 56 3.81 -8.86 -1.27
C GLY A 56 3.77 -8.64 0.25
N SER A 57 4.67 -7.84 0.81
CA SER A 57 4.75 -7.63 2.27
C SER A 57 3.52 -6.97 2.85
N TRP A 58 2.97 -5.95 2.18
CA TRP A 58 1.78 -5.25 2.61
C TRP A 58 0.54 -6.11 2.43
N SER A 59 0.44 -6.80 1.29
CA SER A 59 -0.63 -7.78 1.04
C SER A 59 -0.66 -8.90 2.08
N LEU A 60 0.50 -9.48 2.44
CA LEU A 60 0.58 -10.52 3.48
C LEU A 60 0.16 -10.00 4.85
N TYR A 61 0.60 -8.80 5.22
CA TYR A 61 0.19 -8.17 6.48
C TYR A 61 -1.34 -7.97 6.53
N ALA A 62 -1.90 -7.40 5.47
CA ALA A 62 -3.34 -7.16 5.39
C ALA A 62 -4.14 -8.45 5.45
N LEU A 63 -3.78 -9.48 4.67
CA LEU A 63 -4.45 -10.79 4.67
C LEU A 63 -4.39 -11.48 6.03
N ARG A 64 -3.22 -11.46 6.70
CA ARG A 64 -3.05 -12.02 8.03
C ARG A 64 -3.91 -11.30 9.06
N LYS A 65 -3.94 -9.96 9.00
CA LYS A 65 -4.74 -9.16 9.92
C LYS A 65 -6.24 -9.31 9.69
N MET A 66 -6.66 -9.48 8.45
CA MET A 66 -8.05 -9.79 8.10
C MET A 66 -8.47 -11.21 8.52
N ALA A 67 -7.52 -12.14 8.70
CA ALA A 67 -7.77 -13.51 9.18
C ALA A 67 -8.89 -14.24 8.42
N GLY A 68 -8.93 -14.09 7.10
CA GLY A 68 -9.97 -14.68 6.23
C GLY A 68 -11.27 -13.88 6.14
N ASN A 69 -11.39 -12.77 6.86
CA ASN A 69 -12.57 -11.92 6.87
C ASN A 69 -12.36 -10.69 5.97
N GLY A 70 -12.92 -10.71 4.78
CA GLY A 70 -12.78 -9.62 3.81
C GLY A 70 -12.07 -10.05 2.54
N PHE A 71 -11.81 -9.09 1.66
CA PHE A 71 -11.22 -9.30 0.34
C PHE A 71 -10.07 -8.31 0.10
N LEU A 72 -8.97 -8.78 -0.46
CA LEU A 72 -7.85 -7.96 -0.89
C LEU A 72 -7.62 -8.10 -2.39
N ALA A 73 -7.69 -7.00 -3.12
CA ALA A 73 -7.13 -6.89 -4.45
C ALA A 73 -5.72 -6.31 -4.37
N ALA A 74 -4.82 -6.74 -5.25
CA ALA A 74 -3.45 -6.26 -5.31
C ALA A 74 -3.01 -6.08 -6.77
N ALA A 75 -2.17 -5.08 -7.04
CA ALA A 75 -1.63 -4.82 -8.37
C ALA A 75 -0.16 -4.40 -8.30
N ASP A 76 0.66 -4.89 -9.23
CA ASP A 76 2.06 -4.49 -9.40
C ASP A 76 2.55 -4.85 -10.82
N LEU A 77 3.60 -4.16 -11.28
CA LEU A 77 4.34 -4.54 -12.50
C LEU A 77 5.10 -5.86 -12.34
N SER A 78 5.54 -6.15 -11.12
CA SER A 78 6.35 -7.31 -10.75
C SER A 78 5.49 -8.40 -10.10
N PRO A 79 5.87 -9.68 -10.20
CA PRO A 79 5.16 -10.75 -9.53
C PRO A 79 5.35 -10.70 -8.01
N LEU A 80 4.40 -11.27 -7.28
CA LEU A 80 4.50 -11.44 -5.84
C LEU A 80 5.46 -12.57 -5.48
N SER A 81 6.19 -12.41 -4.38
CA SER A 81 7.00 -13.48 -3.81
C SER A 81 6.11 -14.53 -3.15
N ARG A 82 6.35 -15.79 -3.49
CA ARG A 82 5.65 -16.95 -2.91
C ARG A 82 6.38 -17.53 -1.69
N GLU A 83 7.48 -16.91 -1.25
CA GLU A 83 8.34 -17.45 -0.19
C GLU A 83 7.62 -17.51 1.18
N PHE A 84 6.77 -16.52 1.48
CA PHE A 84 6.16 -16.36 2.79
C PHE A 84 4.63 -16.36 2.79
N ASP A 85 4.00 -16.76 1.70
CA ASP A 85 2.53 -16.73 1.55
C ASP A 85 1.81 -17.94 2.19
N ASN A 86 2.52 -18.80 2.90
CA ASN A 86 1.94 -19.92 3.62
C ASN A 86 1.06 -19.42 4.78
N TYR A 87 -0.19 -19.88 4.81
CA TYR A 87 -1.10 -19.68 5.95
C TYR A 87 -0.95 -20.83 6.94
N ASP A 88 -0.94 -22.05 6.43
CA ASP A 88 -0.63 -23.31 7.13
C ASP A 88 0.06 -24.30 6.16
N LYS A 89 0.27 -25.54 6.57
CA LYS A 89 0.96 -26.57 5.76
C LYS A 89 0.33 -26.82 4.39
N ASN A 90 -0.97 -26.55 4.24
CA ASN A 90 -1.76 -26.92 3.06
C ASN A 90 -2.39 -25.74 2.34
N ARG A 91 -2.31 -24.53 2.88
CA ARG A 91 -2.96 -23.32 2.31
C ARG A 91 -2.00 -22.18 2.15
N ARG A 92 -2.08 -21.52 1.01
CA ARG A 92 -1.37 -20.30 0.71
C ARG A 92 -2.32 -19.10 0.73
N LEU A 93 -1.87 -17.99 1.28
CA LEU A 93 -2.68 -16.76 1.36
C LEU A 93 -3.01 -16.21 -0.01
N PHE A 94 -2.05 -16.27 -0.95
CA PHE A 94 -2.25 -15.74 -2.30
C PHE A 94 -3.04 -16.67 -3.23
N ASP A 95 -3.41 -17.87 -2.79
CA ASP A 95 -4.31 -18.76 -3.52
C ASP A 95 -5.74 -18.74 -2.93
N GLY A 96 -5.97 -17.94 -1.90
CA GLY A 96 -7.27 -17.82 -1.26
C GLY A 96 -8.31 -17.12 -2.13
N CYS A 97 -9.58 -17.56 -2.04
CA CYS A 97 -10.70 -16.93 -2.76
C CYS A 97 -10.97 -15.46 -2.33
N ASN A 98 -10.37 -15.04 -1.22
CA ASN A 98 -10.44 -13.68 -0.70
C ASN A 98 -9.25 -12.79 -1.13
N PHE A 99 -8.42 -13.28 -2.07
CA PHE A 99 -7.30 -12.55 -2.64
C PHE A 99 -7.37 -12.54 -4.16
N PHE A 100 -7.03 -11.40 -4.77
CA PHE A 100 -6.91 -11.25 -6.21
C PHE A 100 -5.66 -10.43 -6.52
N PHE A 101 -4.84 -10.90 -7.44
CA PHE A 101 -3.65 -10.19 -7.91
C PHE A 101 -3.71 -10.00 -9.42
N ILE A 102 -3.40 -8.79 -9.89
CA ILE A 102 -3.17 -8.49 -11.28
C ILE A 102 -1.76 -7.97 -11.48
N GLN A 103 -0.99 -8.66 -12.32
CA GLN A 103 0.32 -8.17 -12.74
C GLN A 103 0.14 -7.26 -13.96
N GLY A 104 0.50 -5.99 -13.82
CA GLY A 104 0.38 -5.02 -14.89
C GLY A 104 0.57 -3.57 -14.45
N ASP A 105 0.61 -2.70 -15.44
CA ASP A 105 0.70 -1.25 -15.23
C ASP A 105 -0.65 -0.70 -14.78
N ILE A 106 -0.67 -0.10 -13.60
CA ILE A 106 -1.88 0.52 -13.02
C ILE A 106 -2.41 1.71 -13.84
N THR A 107 -1.61 2.28 -14.73
CA THR A 107 -2.03 3.36 -15.63
C THR A 107 -2.70 2.83 -16.89
N ALA A 108 -2.52 1.53 -17.20
CA ALA A 108 -3.12 0.89 -18.37
C ALA A 108 -4.63 0.65 -18.15
N ALA A 109 -5.46 1.05 -19.12
CA ALA A 109 -6.91 0.96 -19.02
C ALA A 109 -7.44 -0.45 -18.64
N PRO A 110 -6.98 -1.58 -19.23
CA PRO A 110 -7.47 -2.90 -18.87
C PRO A 110 -7.19 -3.28 -17.41
N VAL A 111 -6.01 -2.89 -16.89
CA VAL A 111 -5.63 -3.13 -15.49
C VAL A 111 -6.51 -2.29 -14.57
N ARG A 112 -6.69 -1.00 -14.92
CA ARG A 112 -7.54 -0.07 -14.19
C ARG A 112 -8.98 -0.58 -14.10
N GLU A 113 -9.59 -0.96 -15.22
CA GLU A 113 -10.95 -1.49 -15.27
C GLU A 113 -11.10 -2.74 -14.41
N THR A 114 -10.13 -3.65 -14.49
CA THR A 114 -10.12 -4.86 -13.67
C THR A 114 -10.09 -4.55 -12.18
N ILE A 115 -9.21 -3.63 -11.74
CA ILE A 115 -9.11 -3.21 -10.35
C ILE A 115 -10.43 -2.55 -9.90
N LEU A 116 -10.97 -1.63 -10.69
CA LEU A 116 -12.21 -0.92 -10.36
C LEU A 116 -13.40 -1.88 -10.23
N SER A 117 -13.46 -2.94 -11.06
CA SER A 117 -14.51 -3.95 -11.00
C SER A 117 -14.54 -4.76 -9.70
N LYS A 118 -13.45 -4.76 -8.93
CA LYS A 118 -13.35 -5.43 -7.62
C LYS A 118 -13.74 -4.56 -6.45
N GLY A 119 -14.00 -3.27 -6.67
CA GLY A 119 -14.47 -2.33 -5.65
C GLY A 119 -15.96 -2.47 -5.31
N PRO A 120 -16.55 -1.53 -4.55
CA PRO A 120 -15.82 -0.45 -3.85
C PRO A 120 -14.94 -0.95 -2.70
N TYR A 121 -13.88 -0.17 -2.35
CA TYR A 121 -12.92 -0.52 -1.31
C TYR A 121 -13.12 0.31 -0.05
N ASN A 122 -12.92 -0.30 1.11
CA ASN A 122 -12.90 0.39 2.40
C ASN A 122 -11.51 0.99 2.70
N LEU A 123 -10.46 0.41 2.08
CA LEU A 123 -9.08 0.84 2.26
C LEU A 123 -8.31 0.68 0.95
N ILE A 124 -7.60 1.73 0.56
CA ILE A 124 -6.58 1.66 -0.48
C ILE A 124 -5.23 1.97 0.17
N ILE A 125 -4.26 1.08 -0.01
CA ILE A 125 -2.88 1.24 0.45
C ILE A 125 -1.94 1.21 -0.74
N SER A 126 -0.89 2.04 -0.72
CA SER A 126 0.08 2.06 -1.80
C SER A 126 1.49 2.36 -1.30
N ASP A 127 2.40 1.43 -1.58
CA ASP A 127 3.86 1.61 -1.42
C ASP A 127 4.56 1.76 -2.79
N VAL A 128 3.79 2.06 -3.86
CA VAL A 128 4.33 2.26 -5.20
C VAL A 128 5.41 3.35 -5.22
N ALA A 129 6.48 3.09 -5.93
CA ALA A 129 7.56 4.05 -6.15
C ALA A 129 8.05 4.05 -7.58
N PRO A 130 8.50 5.18 -8.11
CA PRO A 130 9.17 5.21 -9.40
C PRO A 130 10.54 4.52 -9.30
N SER A 131 11.05 4.06 -10.45
CA SER A 131 12.47 3.72 -10.57
C SER A 131 13.30 4.97 -10.32
N THR A 132 14.19 4.92 -9.32
CA THR A 132 15.00 6.08 -8.93
C THR A 132 16.11 6.33 -9.94
N THR A 133 16.29 7.59 -10.29
CA THR A 133 17.36 8.08 -11.18
C THR A 133 18.58 8.58 -10.41
N GLY A 134 18.43 8.79 -9.11
CA GLY A 134 19.40 9.47 -8.26
C GLY A 134 19.24 10.99 -8.25
N SER A 135 18.39 11.55 -9.11
CA SER A 135 18.02 12.97 -9.07
C SER A 135 16.79 13.17 -8.20
N HIS A 136 16.97 13.82 -7.06
CA HIS A 136 15.87 14.09 -6.11
C HIS A 136 14.68 14.80 -6.79
N MET A 137 14.95 15.76 -7.68
CA MET A 137 13.91 16.52 -8.37
C MET A 137 13.11 15.62 -9.32
N ILE A 138 13.77 14.77 -10.10
CA ILE A 138 13.11 13.87 -11.04
C ILE A 138 12.34 12.79 -10.29
N ASP A 139 12.95 12.19 -9.26
CA ASP A 139 12.37 11.11 -8.50
C ASP A 139 11.15 11.57 -7.67
N SER A 140 11.19 12.80 -7.13
CA SER A 140 10.04 13.38 -6.42
C SER A 140 8.89 13.75 -7.37
N ALA A 141 9.18 14.27 -8.56
CA ALA A 141 8.16 14.56 -9.57
C ALA A 141 7.43 13.28 -10.04
N ARG A 142 8.19 12.22 -10.37
CA ARG A 142 7.61 10.91 -10.74
C ARG A 142 6.81 10.28 -9.59
N SER A 143 7.28 10.43 -8.34
CA SER A 143 6.55 9.95 -7.17
C SER A 143 5.24 10.70 -6.98
N LEU A 144 5.21 12.01 -7.29
CA LEU A 144 4.00 12.82 -7.25
C LEU A 144 2.97 12.33 -8.26
N GLU A 145 3.36 12.08 -9.52
CA GLU A 145 2.49 11.55 -10.58
C GLU A 145 1.87 10.19 -10.19
N LEU A 146 2.68 9.28 -9.62
CA LEU A 146 2.17 8.01 -9.12
C LEU A 146 1.18 8.18 -7.95
N ALA A 147 1.47 9.09 -7.03
CA ALA A 147 0.56 9.37 -5.91
C ALA A 147 -0.75 10.00 -6.40
N GLU A 148 -0.73 10.85 -7.42
CA GLU A 148 -1.92 11.38 -8.07
C GLU A 148 -2.75 10.27 -8.70
N THR A 149 -2.14 9.33 -9.42
CA THR A 149 -2.79 8.14 -9.97
C THR A 149 -3.49 7.32 -8.86
N VAL A 150 -2.83 7.10 -7.72
CA VAL A 150 -3.43 6.38 -6.59
C VAL A 150 -4.62 7.15 -5.98
N ILE A 151 -4.56 8.48 -5.92
CA ILE A 151 -5.69 9.32 -5.48
C ILE A 151 -6.86 9.23 -6.46
N GLU A 152 -6.61 9.13 -7.76
CA GLU A 152 -7.67 8.90 -8.75
C GLU A 152 -8.35 7.54 -8.56
N TYR A 153 -7.60 6.49 -8.23
CA TYR A 153 -8.19 5.22 -7.81
C TYR A 153 -9.07 5.39 -6.56
N ALA A 154 -8.60 6.17 -5.59
CA ALA A 154 -9.39 6.45 -4.40
C ALA A 154 -10.71 7.16 -4.71
N GLN A 155 -10.68 8.17 -5.59
CA GLN A 155 -11.90 8.87 -6.02
C GLN A 155 -12.87 7.97 -6.79
N ALA A 156 -12.35 7.03 -7.58
CA ALA A 156 -13.15 6.14 -8.42
C ALA A 156 -13.71 4.92 -7.67
N ALA A 157 -13.04 4.45 -6.62
CA ALA A 157 -13.31 3.13 -6.04
C ALA A 157 -13.34 3.07 -4.51
N LEU A 158 -13.09 4.15 -3.76
CA LEU A 158 -13.31 4.14 -2.32
C LEU A 158 -14.81 4.16 -1.99
N ALA A 159 -15.18 3.32 -1.05
CA ALA A 159 -16.50 3.40 -0.42
C ALA A 159 -16.59 4.67 0.45
N PRO A 160 -17.81 5.18 0.72
CA PRO A 160 -18.03 6.24 1.69
C PRO A 160 -17.34 5.94 3.01
N SER A 161 -16.66 6.92 3.59
CA SER A 161 -15.85 6.79 4.80
C SER A 161 -14.65 5.83 4.69
N GLY A 162 -14.28 5.40 3.48
CA GLY A 162 -13.06 4.64 3.20
C GLY A 162 -11.79 5.43 3.50
N ASN A 163 -10.66 4.73 3.55
CA ASN A 163 -9.37 5.30 3.91
C ASN A 163 -8.33 5.09 2.82
N LEU A 164 -7.34 5.97 2.76
CA LEU A 164 -6.24 5.93 1.81
C LEU A 164 -4.90 6.05 2.52
N VAL A 165 -3.94 5.23 2.12
CA VAL A 165 -2.52 5.41 2.42
C VAL A 165 -1.76 5.44 1.11
N VAL A 166 -0.98 6.48 0.87
CA VAL A 166 -0.17 6.59 -0.34
C VAL A 166 1.23 7.10 0.00
N LYS A 167 2.25 6.41 -0.52
CA LYS A 167 3.64 6.86 -0.41
C LYS A 167 3.89 8.05 -1.33
N ILE A 168 4.71 8.98 -0.85
CA ILE A 168 5.20 10.14 -1.59
C ILE A 168 6.65 10.41 -1.24
N PHE A 169 7.46 10.78 -2.20
CA PHE A 169 8.77 11.38 -1.96
C PHE A 169 8.57 12.89 -1.75
N GLN A 170 9.05 13.41 -0.63
CA GLN A 170 8.95 14.83 -0.33
C GLN A 170 9.68 15.64 -1.40
N GLY A 171 9.00 16.67 -1.92
CA GLY A 171 9.50 17.53 -2.99
C GLY A 171 8.48 18.56 -3.41
N GLY A 172 8.74 19.23 -4.53
CA GLY A 172 7.81 20.24 -5.07
C GLY A 172 6.42 19.64 -5.35
N GLY A 173 5.36 20.37 -4.99
CA GLY A 173 3.96 19.96 -5.23
C GLY A 173 3.33 19.08 -4.16
N THR A 174 4.10 18.48 -3.24
CA THR A 174 3.56 17.60 -2.19
C THR A 174 2.55 18.29 -1.27
N ASP A 175 2.74 19.58 -0.98
CA ASP A 175 1.79 20.36 -0.18
C ASP A 175 0.45 20.57 -0.88
N LEU A 176 0.46 20.74 -2.20
CA LEU A 176 -0.76 20.87 -3.00
C LEU A 176 -1.53 19.53 -3.01
N LEU A 177 -0.81 18.41 -3.14
CA LEU A 177 -1.42 17.10 -3.06
C LEU A 177 -2.06 16.83 -1.69
N LEU A 178 -1.38 17.20 -0.60
CA LEU A 178 -1.95 17.07 0.74
C LEU A 178 -3.17 17.98 0.93
N LYS A 179 -3.15 19.20 0.38
CA LYS A 179 -4.32 20.08 0.37
C LYS A 179 -5.49 19.46 -0.39
N ARG A 180 -5.24 18.87 -1.59
CA ARG A 180 -6.26 18.11 -2.35
C ARG A 180 -6.83 16.96 -1.51
N MET A 181 -6.00 16.18 -0.83
CA MET A 181 -6.48 15.11 0.04
C MET A 181 -7.38 15.62 1.19
N LYS A 182 -7.08 16.80 1.77
CA LYS A 182 -7.94 17.42 2.79
C LYS A 182 -9.33 17.79 2.27
N THR A 183 -9.50 18.03 0.98
CA THR A 183 -10.84 18.23 0.40
C THR A 183 -11.59 16.92 0.23
N LEU A 184 -10.90 15.82 -0.09
CA LEU A 184 -11.48 14.50 -0.36
C LEU A 184 -11.78 13.70 0.91
N PHE A 185 -11.04 13.91 2.01
CA PHE A 185 -11.14 13.14 3.25
C PHE A 185 -11.55 14.02 4.43
N LYS A 186 -12.20 13.43 5.44
CA LYS A 186 -12.52 14.11 6.71
C LYS A 186 -11.24 14.57 7.41
N THR A 187 -10.19 13.74 7.33
CA THR A 187 -8.85 14.05 7.84
C THR A 187 -7.81 13.57 6.83
N ALA A 188 -6.82 14.40 6.53
CA ALA A 188 -5.63 14.00 5.77
C ALA A 188 -4.38 14.51 6.47
N LYS A 189 -3.41 13.61 6.69
CA LYS A 189 -2.16 13.89 7.41
C LYS A 189 -0.98 13.29 6.68
N SER A 190 0.18 13.93 6.80
CA SER A 190 1.47 13.31 6.49
C SER A 190 1.96 12.53 7.70
N PHE A 191 2.52 11.35 7.45
CA PHE A 191 3.12 10.50 8.48
C PHE A 191 4.38 9.82 7.93
N LYS A 192 5.49 9.93 8.66
CA LYS A 192 6.73 9.24 8.34
C LYS A 192 6.96 8.14 9.37
N PRO A 193 6.80 6.84 8.99
CA PRO A 193 7.12 5.72 9.87
C PRO A 193 8.58 5.71 10.31
N GLU A 194 8.87 5.23 11.51
CA GLU A 194 10.24 5.03 11.99
C GLU A 194 11.00 3.97 11.18
N ALA A 195 10.27 3.01 10.62
CA ALA A 195 10.81 2.01 9.71
C ALA A 195 11.32 2.58 8.38
N CYS A 196 11.05 3.84 8.04
CA CYS A 196 11.73 4.52 6.94
C CYS A 196 13.22 4.67 7.26
N ARG A 197 14.08 4.63 6.22
CA ARG A 197 15.50 4.96 6.44
C ARG A 197 15.61 6.43 6.83
N GLY A 198 16.53 6.74 7.76
CA GLY A 198 16.72 8.12 8.26
C GLY A 198 16.93 9.15 7.15
N GLU A 199 17.75 8.80 6.15
CA GLU A 199 18.05 9.65 4.98
C GLU A 199 16.98 9.63 3.89
N SER A 200 15.94 8.77 4.02
CA SER A 200 14.89 8.65 3.02
C SER A 200 13.99 9.88 3.02
N VAL A 201 13.72 10.40 1.83
CA VAL A 201 12.76 11.48 1.58
C VAL A 201 11.32 10.97 1.53
N GLU A 202 11.11 9.66 1.73
CA GLU A 202 9.77 9.06 1.68
C GLU A 202 8.93 9.45 2.91
N THR A 203 7.66 9.70 2.66
CA THR A 203 6.62 9.87 3.68
C THR A 203 5.31 9.28 3.15
N TYR A 204 4.30 9.17 3.99
CA TYR A 204 2.99 8.66 3.62
C TYR A 204 1.92 9.72 3.87
N PHE A 205 1.04 9.91 2.90
CA PHE A 205 -0.18 10.67 3.12
C PHE A 205 -1.29 9.68 3.50
N VAL A 206 -1.96 9.98 4.61
CA VAL A 206 -3.03 9.15 5.17
C VAL A 206 -4.31 9.96 5.17
N GLY A 207 -5.27 9.52 4.35
CA GLY A 207 -6.62 10.07 4.27
C GLY A 207 -7.60 9.18 5.03
N ILE A 208 -8.37 9.76 5.93
CA ILE A 208 -9.34 9.07 6.77
C ILE A 208 -10.74 9.59 6.48
N GLY A 209 -11.67 8.68 6.20
CA GLY A 209 -13.07 9.01 6.00
C GLY A 209 -13.29 9.75 4.68
N PHE A 210 -13.25 9.04 3.56
CA PHE A 210 -13.51 9.58 2.24
C PHE A 210 -14.90 10.24 2.19
N LYS A 211 -14.95 11.45 1.66
CA LYS A 211 -16.18 12.21 1.44
C LYS A 211 -16.66 11.90 0.02
N LEU A 212 -17.89 11.49 -0.13
CA LEU A 212 -18.58 11.44 -1.41
C LEU A 212 -19.03 12.84 -1.80
#